data_916e093f3b870761aeec2db257243c85
#
_entry.id   916e093f3b870761aeec2db257243c85
#
_cell.length_a   1.000
_cell.length_b   1.000
_cell.length_c   1.000
_cell.angle_alpha   90.00
_cell.angle_beta   90.00
_cell.angle_gamma   90.00
#
_symmetry.space_group_name_H-M   'P 1'
#
loop_
_entity.id
_entity.type
_entity.pdbx_description
1 polymer ?
#
loop_
_entity_poly.entity_id
_entity_poly.type
_entity_poly.pdbx_seq_one_letter_code
_entity_poly.pdbx_strand_id
1 'polypeptide(L)'
;MSVDRPQMSPRMSNVVRNGSQRGDGAPTPRRPQHVGFVHDWLPTYAGAERVLEQMIHEYPEAKLYSLIDTLPDDQRAFLQGLPVTTSFLQRLPFVNRFYRQYLPLAPLAIEQFDLSEHDVVVSSNYAVAKGVLTRADQLHISYVHSPVRYAWDLY
;
A
#
# COMPACT_ATOMS: atom_id res chain seq x y z
N MET A 1 -42.74 67.59 51.68
CA MET A 1 -42.07 66.42 52.32
C MET A 1 -41.99 65.34 51.21
N SER A 2 -40.84 65.32 50.59
CA SER A 2 -40.58 64.42 49.45
C SER A 2 -39.65 63.34 49.98
N VAL A 3 -40.07 62.05 49.86
CA VAL A 3 -39.30 60.92 50.34
C VAL A 3 -38.61 60.30 49.13
N ASP A 4 -37.30 60.47 49.15
CA ASP A 4 -36.36 59.96 48.14
C ASP A 4 -36.22 58.43 48.31
N ARG A 5 -36.43 57.67 47.21
CA ARG A 5 -36.20 56.21 47.16
C ARG A 5 -34.92 55.93 46.43
N PRO A 6 -33.97 55.19 47.01
CA PRO A 6 -32.77 54.81 46.26
C PRO A 6 -33.09 53.70 45.24
N GLN A 7 -32.68 53.95 44.00
CA GLN A 7 -32.69 53.01 42.91
C GLN A 7 -31.59 51.95 43.10
N MET A 8 -31.99 50.69 43.27
CA MET A 8 -31.09 49.55 43.25
C MET A 8 -30.87 49.08 41.81
N SER A 9 -29.66 49.31 41.32
CA SER A 9 -29.21 48.76 40.03
C SER A 9 -28.91 47.27 40.18
N PRO A 10 -29.38 46.39 39.23
CA PRO A 10 -28.99 44.98 39.25
C PRO A 10 -27.56 44.86 38.68
N ARG A 11 -26.66 44.26 39.47
CA ARG A 11 -25.35 43.82 39.01
C ARG A 11 -25.54 42.72 37.98
N MET A 12 -25.21 42.99 36.71
CA MET A 12 -25.01 41.98 35.69
C MET A 12 -23.75 41.18 36.03
N SER A 13 -23.95 39.94 36.47
CA SER A 13 -22.88 38.97 36.55
C SER A 13 -22.43 38.55 35.15
N ASN A 14 -21.20 38.94 34.79
CA ASN A 14 -20.52 38.42 33.61
C ASN A 14 -20.30 36.91 33.76
N VAL A 15 -21.17 36.11 33.16
CA VAL A 15 -20.93 34.71 32.91
C VAL A 15 -19.93 34.62 31.72
N VAL A 16 -18.66 34.49 32.08
CA VAL A 16 -17.61 34.12 31.09
C VAL A 16 -17.97 32.71 30.59
N ARG A 17 -18.59 32.65 29.43
CA ARG A 17 -18.72 31.38 28.68
C ARG A 17 -17.33 31.03 28.17
N ASN A 18 -16.65 30.12 28.88
CA ASN A 18 -15.48 29.42 28.40
C ASN A 18 -15.92 28.57 27.22
N GLY A 19 -15.86 29.14 26.03
CA GLY A 19 -16.05 28.41 24.77
C GLY A 19 -14.88 27.44 24.60
N SER A 20 -15.10 26.20 25.04
CA SER A 20 -14.26 25.05 24.69
C SER A 20 -14.26 24.94 23.16
N GLN A 21 -13.31 25.55 22.51
CA GLN A 21 -12.99 25.24 21.12
C GLN A 21 -12.46 23.81 21.09
N ARG A 22 -13.36 22.86 20.87
CA ARG A 22 -12.97 21.52 20.39
C ARG A 22 -12.41 21.74 18.98
N GLY A 23 -11.11 21.81 18.90
CA GLY A 23 -10.41 21.72 17.63
C GLY A 23 -10.63 20.31 17.05
N ASP A 24 -11.71 20.14 16.31
CA ASP A 24 -11.94 18.97 15.47
C ASP A 24 -11.03 19.07 14.21
N GLY A 25 -9.73 19.23 14.45
CA GLY A 25 -8.72 18.99 13.45
C GLY A 25 -8.57 17.47 13.29
N ALA A 26 -9.33 16.87 12.39
CA ALA A 26 -9.02 15.53 11.94
C ALA A 26 -7.52 15.51 11.54
N PRO A 27 -6.72 14.55 12.02
CA PRO A 27 -5.31 14.51 11.68
C PRO A 27 -5.18 14.45 10.17
N THR A 28 -4.49 15.42 9.59
CA THR A 28 -4.19 15.40 8.16
C THR A 28 -3.50 14.07 7.85
N PRO A 29 -4.00 13.26 6.92
CA PRO A 29 -3.40 11.97 6.60
C PRO A 29 -1.95 12.20 6.18
N ARG A 30 -1.01 11.69 6.96
CA ARG A 30 0.41 11.75 6.62
C ARG A 30 0.67 10.77 5.49
N ARG A 31 1.40 11.21 4.47
CA ARG A 31 1.85 10.32 3.41
C ARG A 31 2.75 9.23 4.05
N PRO A 32 2.54 7.94 3.75
CA PRO A 32 3.38 6.88 4.31
C PRO A 32 4.84 7.11 3.86
N GLN A 33 5.79 6.87 4.76
CA GLN A 33 7.21 7.11 4.49
C GLN A 33 7.87 5.91 3.80
N HIS A 34 7.44 4.69 4.16
CA HIS A 34 8.03 3.46 3.64
C HIS A 34 6.93 2.60 3.00
N VAL A 35 6.94 2.55 1.67
CA VAL A 35 5.98 1.77 0.88
C VAL A 35 6.71 0.60 0.22
N GLY A 36 6.14 -0.60 0.35
CA GLY A 36 6.58 -1.79 -0.37
C GLY A 36 5.53 -2.23 -1.37
N PHE A 37 5.92 -2.41 -2.62
CA PHE A 37 5.09 -3.04 -3.65
C PHE A 37 5.46 -4.51 -3.78
N VAL A 38 4.48 -5.38 -3.78
CA VAL A 38 4.67 -6.82 -4.02
C VAL A 38 3.86 -7.22 -5.24
N HIS A 39 4.55 -7.71 -6.26
CA HIS A 39 3.94 -8.15 -7.52
C HIS A 39 4.18 -9.64 -7.73
N ASP A 40 3.24 -10.34 -8.35
CA ASP A 40 3.36 -11.80 -8.52
C ASP A 40 4.63 -12.17 -9.29
N TRP A 41 4.74 -11.77 -10.54
CA TRP A 41 5.90 -11.97 -11.41
C TRP A 41 5.93 -10.95 -12.54
N LEU A 42 7.12 -10.68 -13.05
CA LEU A 42 7.38 -9.69 -14.09
C LEU A 42 7.92 -10.36 -15.38
N PRO A 43 7.08 -11.02 -16.17
CA PRO A 43 7.54 -11.68 -17.42
C PRO A 43 7.49 -10.75 -18.63
N THR A 44 6.59 -9.79 -18.66
CA THR A 44 6.37 -8.86 -19.78
C THR A 44 5.57 -7.65 -19.30
N TYR A 45 5.70 -6.52 -19.99
CA TYR A 45 4.90 -5.33 -19.71
C TYR A 45 3.50 -5.47 -20.32
N ALA A 46 2.50 -5.67 -19.46
CA ALA A 46 1.10 -5.86 -19.85
C ALA A 46 0.15 -5.04 -18.93
N GLY A 47 -1.10 -5.49 -18.78
CA GLY A 47 -2.12 -4.74 -18.04
C GLY A 47 -1.82 -4.55 -16.55
N ALA A 48 -1.31 -5.58 -15.89
CA ALA A 48 -0.96 -5.52 -14.47
C ALA A 48 0.24 -4.59 -14.22
N GLU A 49 1.23 -4.64 -15.09
CA GLU A 49 2.44 -3.84 -15.03
C GLU A 49 2.13 -2.35 -15.28
N ARG A 50 1.11 -2.02 -16.08
CA ARG A 50 0.62 -0.63 -16.25
C ARG A 50 0.03 -0.07 -14.95
N VAL A 51 -0.65 -0.90 -14.16
CA VAL A 51 -1.13 -0.48 -12.84
C VAL A 51 0.05 -0.29 -11.89
N LEU A 52 1.00 -1.23 -11.90
CA LEU A 52 2.23 -1.12 -11.11
C LEU A 52 3.04 0.13 -11.48
N GLU A 53 3.12 0.49 -12.75
CA GLU A 53 3.74 1.74 -13.23
C GLU A 53 3.13 2.97 -12.57
N GLN A 54 1.79 3.05 -12.51
CA GLN A 54 1.11 4.17 -11.86
C GLN A 54 1.39 4.20 -10.35
N MET A 55 1.46 3.04 -9.69
CA MET A 55 1.83 2.95 -8.29
C MET A 55 3.27 3.43 -8.05
N ILE A 56 4.21 3.06 -8.92
CA ILE A 56 5.62 3.51 -8.86
C ILE A 56 5.70 5.02 -9.10
N HIS A 57 4.91 5.55 -10.03
CA HIS A 57 4.88 6.99 -10.29
C HIS A 57 4.44 7.81 -9.06
N GLU A 58 3.46 7.30 -8.32
CA GLU A 58 2.98 7.95 -7.08
C GLU A 58 3.94 7.80 -5.90
N TYR A 59 4.71 6.70 -5.86
CA TYR A 59 5.64 6.38 -4.78
C TYR A 59 7.00 5.93 -5.35
N PRO A 60 7.80 6.84 -5.94
CA PRO A 60 9.06 6.50 -6.59
C PRO A 60 10.13 5.98 -5.61
N GLU A 61 9.99 6.26 -4.32
CA GLU A 61 10.90 5.77 -3.26
C GLU A 61 10.48 4.39 -2.72
N ALA A 62 9.41 3.78 -3.24
CA ALA A 62 8.95 2.48 -2.79
C ALA A 62 9.96 1.39 -3.17
N LYS A 63 9.97 0.28 -2.40
CA LYS A 63 10.70 -0.93 -2.79
C LYS A 63 9.78 -1.88 -3.53
N LEU A 64 10.31 -2.53 -4.56
CA LEU A 64 9.56 -3.47 -5.38
C LEU A 64 10.06 -4.90 -5.15
N TYR A 65 9.13 -5.77 -4.84
CA TYR A 65 9.32 -7.20 -4.65
C TYR A 65 8.53 -7.96 -5.71
N SER A 66 9.14 -8.98 -6.30
CA SER A 66 8.47 -9.89 -7.22
C SER A 66 8.99 -11.30 -7.05
N LEU A 67 8.13 -12.30 -7.21
CA LEU A 67 8.57 -13.69 -7.15
C LEU A 67 9.67 -13.97 -8.18
N ILE A 68 9.48 -13.47 -9.38
CA ILE A 68 10.37 -13.69 -10.53
C ILE A 68 10.35 -12.43 -11.38
N ASP A 69 11.52 -12.02 -11.85
CA ASP A 69 11.72 -10.93 -12.81
C ASP A 69 12.45 -11.48 -14.04
N THR A 70 11.75 -11.54 -15.14
CA THR A 70 12.27 -11.95 -16.44
C THR A 70 11.93 -10.94 -17.54
N LEU A 71 11.66 -9.69 -17.12
CA LEU A 71 11.38 -8.59 -18.04
C LEU A 71 12.55 -8.39 -19.00
N PRO A 72 12.29 -8.30 -20.31
CA PRO A 72 13.25 -7.82 -21.27
C PRO A 72 13.71 -6.38 -20.96
N ASP A 73 14.96 -6.05 -21.28
CA ASP A 73 15.54 -4.74 -20.98
C ASP A 73 14.78 -3.58 -21.64
N ASP A 74 14.25 -3.78 -22.85
CA ASP A 74 13.44 -2.82 -23.59
C ASP A 74 12.06 -2.54 -22.96
N GLN A 75 11.61 -3.40 -22.04
CA GLN A 75 10.33 -3.25 -21.32
C GLN A 75 10.48 -2.73 -19.88
N ARG A 76 11.68 -2.42 -19.42
CA ARG A 76 11.97 -2.00 -18.04
C ARG A 76 11.78 -0.52 -17.77
N ALA A 77 11.53 0.29 -18.77
CA ALA A 77 11.45 1.76 -18.64
C ALA A 77 10.42 2.22 -17.57
N PHE A 78 9.31 1.49 -17.42
CA PHE A 78 8.27 1.81 -16.45
C PHE A 78 8.71 1.65 -14.99
N LEU A 79 9.75 0.86 -14.73
CA LEU A 79 10.32 0.70 -13.39
C LEU A 79 11.10 1.94 -12.93
N GLN A 80 11.40 2.88 -13.83
CA GLN A 80 12.12 4.13 -13.53
C GLN A 80 13.48 3.90 -12.84
N GLY A 81 14.12 2.77 -13.11
CA GLY A 81 15.37 2.38 -12.45
C GLY A 81 15.20 1.73 -11.07
N LEU A 82 13.98 1.52 -10.62
CA LEU A 82 13.71 0.85 -9.35
C LEU A 82 14.23 -0.59 -9.38
N PRO A 83 15.07 -0.99 -8.41
CA PRO A 83 15.54 -2.35 -8.33
C PRO A 83 14.41 -3.30 -7.89
N VAL A 84 14.36 -4.49 -8.50
CA VAL A 84 13.39 -5.52 -8.15
C VAL A 84 14.06 -6.54 -7.22
N THR A 85 13.53 -6.70 -6.01
CA THR A 85 13.93 -7.77 -5.10
C THR A 85 13.16 -9.04 -5.45
N THR A 86 13.88 -10.08 -5.87
CA THR A 86 13.26 -11.34 -6.30
C THR A 86 13.34 -12.43 -5.23
N SER A 87 12.42 -13.41 -5.29
CA SER A 87 12.44 -14.57 -4.42
C SER A 87 13.48 -15.62 -4.84
N PHE A 88 13.62 -16.68 -4.04
CA PHE A 88 14.49 -17.81 -4.40
C PHE A 88 14.08 -18.50 -5.70
N LEU A 89 12.81 -18.36 -6.13
CA LEU A 89 12.33 -18.93 -7.39
C LEU A 89 13.10 -18.41 -8.60
N GLN A 90 13.61 -17.17 -8.53
CA GLN A 90 14.46 -16.59 -9.58
C GLN A 90 15.69 -17.44 -9.92
N ARG A 91 16.19 -18.20 -8.95
CA ARG A 91 17.41 -19.01 -9.07
C ARG A 91 17.14 -20.43 -9.58
N LEU A 92 15.87 -20.79 -9.78
CA LEU A 92 15.50 -22.14 -10.26
C LEU A 92 15.82 -22.29 -11.75
N PRO A 93 16.18 -23.50 -12.19
CA PRO A 93 16.54 -23.73 -13.57
C PRO A 93 15.37 -23.44 -14.52
N PHE A 94 15.68 -22.88 -15.69
CA PHE A 94 14.70 -22.58 -16.73
C PHE A 94 13.52 -21.69 -16.31
N VAL A 95 13.69 -20.87 -15.27
CA VAL A 95 12.63 -20.00 -14.75
C VAL A 95 11.99 -19.13 -15.82
N ASN A 96 12.76 -18.62 -16.78
CA ASN A 96 12.27 -17.80 -17.88
C ASN A 96 11.22 -18.51 -18.74
N ARG A 97 11.31 -19.83 -18.83
CA ARG A 97 10.41 -20.65 -19.67
C ARG A 97 9.29 -21.32 -18.89
N PHE A 98 9.58 -21.74 -17.63
CA PHE A 98 8.72 -22.61 -16.86
C PHE A 98 8.27 -22.01 -15.52
N TYR A 99 8.30 -20.68 -15.37
CA TYR A 99 7.93 -20.00 -14.11
C TYR A 99 6.53 -20.43 -13.59
N ARG A 100 5.58 -20.73 -14.49
CA ARG A 100 4.24 -21.21 -14.12
C ARG A 100 4.25 -22.57 -13.45
N GLN A 101 5.22 -23.43 -13.75
CA GLN A 101 5.34 -24.75 -13.14
C GLN A 101 5.81 -24.66 -11.68
N TYR A 102 6.43 -23.52 -11.29
CA TYR A 102 6.84 -23.26 -9.92
C TYR A 102 5.71 -22.64 -9.07
N LEU A 103 4.51 -22.48 -9.63
CA LEU A 103 3.34 -21.96 -8.92
C LEU A 103 3.05 -22.69 -7.58
N PRO A 104 3.23 -24.03 -7.44
CA PRO A 104 3.06 -24.69 -6.15
C PRO A 104 4.02 -24.22 -5.05
N LEU A 105 5.19 -23.69 -5.41
CA LEU A 105 6.17 -23.12 -4.47
C LEU A 105 5.97 -21.62 -4.22
N ALA A 106 5.12 -20.98 -5.00
CA ALA A 106 4.92 -19.53 -4.92
C ALA A 106 4.39 -19.04 -3.56
N PRO A 107 3.45 -19.75 -2.88
CA PRO A 107 3.04 -19.34 -1.53
C PRO A 107 4.21 -19.29 -0.54
N LEU A 108 5.07 -20.32 -0.55
CA LEU A 108 6.26 -20.34 0.30
C LEU A 108 7.24 -19.20 -0.04
N ALA A 109 7.39 -18.91 -1.33
CA ALA A 109 8.33 -17.89 -1.78
C ALA A 109 7.85 -16.47 -1.45
N ILE A 110 6.54 -16.21 -1.50
CA ILE A 110 5.98 -14.91 -1.18
C ILE A 110 6.06 -14.60 0.31
N GLU A 111 5.88 -15.60 1.16
CA GLU A 111 5.98 -15.48 2.62
C GLU A 111 7.40 -15.19 3.12
N GLN A 112 8.42 -15.44 2.30
CA GLN A 112 9.83 -15.22 2.68
C GLN A 112 10.31 -13.79 2.45
N PHE A 113 9.52 -12.92 1.84
CA PHE A 113 9.89 -11.53 1.73
C PHE A 113 9.88 -10.85 3.10
N ASP A 114 11.00 -10.24 3.46
CA ASP A 114 11.06 -9.38 4.63
C ASP A 114 10.51 -7.99 4.29
N LEU A 115 9.31 -7.73 4.74
CA LEU A 115 8.60 -6.47 4.55
C LEU A 115 8.57 -5.62 5.84
N SER A 116 9.37 -5.98 6.83
CA SER A 116 9.32 -5.38 8.18
C SER A 116 9.64 -3.89 8.22
N GLU A 117 10.34 -3.37 7.23
CA GLU A 117 10.71 -1.95 7.13
C GLU A 117 9.61 -1.04 6.58
N HIS A 118 8.51 -1.61 6.05
CA HIS A 118 7.45 -0.84 5.41
C HIS A 118 6.32 -0.50 6.36
N ASP A 119 5.76 0.71 6.21
CA ASP A 119 4.53 1.13 6.91
C ASP A 119 3.30 0.65 6.14
N VAL A 120 3.41 0.66 4.81
CA VAL A 120 2.36 0.24 3.88
C VAL A 120 2.91 -0.77 2.91
N VAL A 121 2.20 -1.87 2.76
CA VAL A 121 2.47 -2.92 1.76
C VAL A 121 1.31 -2.95 0.78
N VAL A 122 1.60 -2.80 -0.49
CA VAL A 122 0.60 -2.90 -1.57
C VAL A 122 0.90 -4.12 -2.41
N SER A 123 0.02 -5.12 -2.38
CA SER A 123 0.14 -6.28 -3.24
C SER A 123 -0.67 -6.09 -4.52
N SER A 124 0.02 -6.10 -5.67
CA SER A 124 -0.56 -6.09 -7.02
C SER A 124 -0.58 -7.51 -7.53
N ASN A 125 -1.74 -8.14 -7.50
CA ASN A 125 -1.78 -9.59 -7.65
C ASN A 125 -2.93 -10.12 -8.51
N TYR A 126 -2.70 -11.24 -9.13
CA TYR A 126 -3.69 -12.12 -9.75
C TYR A 126 -3.53 -13.58 -9.31
N ALA A 127 -2.48 -13.90 -8.53
CA ALA A 127 -2.23 -15.23 -8.00
C ALA A 127 -1.96 -15.22 -6.49
N VAL A 128 -0.73 -14.95 -6.05
CA VAL A 128 -0.25 -15.22 -4.68
C VAL A 128 0.27 -14.00 -3.93
N ALA A 129 0.59 -12.87 -4.58
CA ALA A 129 1.21 -11.72 -3.92
C ALA A 129 0.41 -11.17 -2.72
N LYS A 130 -0.90 -11.40 -2.70
CA LYS A 130 -1.77 -11.08 -1.54
C LYS A 130 -1.46 -11.90 -0.28
N GLY A 131 -0.72 -13.01 -0.42
CA GLY A 131 -0.34 -13.90 0.67
C GLY A 131 0.94 -13.48 1.39
N VAL A 132 1.49 -12.29 1.14
CA VAL A 132 2.64 -11.79 1.89
C VAL A 132 2.34 -11.66 3.37
N LEU A 133 3.32 -11.93 4.21
CA LEU A 133 3.20 -11.76 5.65
C LEU A 133 3.47 -10.30 6.01
N THR A 134 2.57 -9.72 6.78
CA THR A 134 2.68 -8.36 7.30
C THR A 134 2.53 -8.36 8.81
N ARG A 135 3.10 -7.34 9.47
CA ARG A 135 2.91 -7.13 10.92
C ARG A 135 1.53 -6.53 11.20
N ALA A 136 1.08 -6.62 12.44
CA ALA A 136 -0.22 -6.10 12.88
C ALA A 136 -0.34 -4.56 12.80
N ASP A 137 0.80 -3.86 12.77
CA ASP A 137 0.91 -2.40 12.69
C ASP A 137 1.14 -1.88 11.27
N GLN A 138 1.24 -2.77 10.28
CA GLN A 138 1.37 -2.42 8.86
C GLN A 138 0.02 -2.37 8.17
N LEU A 139 -0.16 -1.42 7.26
CA LEU A 139 -1.32 -1.40 6.37
C LEU A 139 -1.04 -2.27 5.15
N HIS A 140 -1.81 -3.33 4.95
CA HIS A 140 -1.76 -4.13 3.73
C HIS A 140 -2.94 -3.79 2.81
N ILE A 141 -2.65 -3.32 1.61
CA ILE A 141 -3.62 -3.03 0.56
C ILE A 141 -3.42 -4.04 -0.56
N SER A 142 -4.46 -4.80 -0.90
CA SER A 142 -4.40 -5.76 -2.00
C SER A 142 -5.17 -5.26 -3.22
N TYR A 143 -4.43 -4.99 -4.30
CA TYR A 143 -5.00 -4.71 -5.61
C TYR A 143 -5.10 -6.01 -6.41
N VAL A 144 -6.31 -6.54 -6.52
CA VAL A 144 -6.57 -7.81 -7.21
C VAL A 144 -6.95 -7.53 -8.66
N HIS A 145 -6.13 -7.99 -9.61
CA HIS A 145 -6.42 -7.98 -11.04
C HIS A 145 -7.51 -9.02 -11.38
N SER A 146 -7.50 -9.57 -12.56
CA SER A 146 -8.40 -10.68 -12.90
C SER A 146 -8.08 -11.91 -12.03
N PRO A 147 -9.09 -12.71 -11.62
CA PRO A 147 -8.83 -14.01 -10.99
C PRO A 147 -7.94 -14.89 -11.86
N VAL A 148 -7.28 -15.88 -11.22
CA VAL A 148 -6.37 -16.83 -11.89
C VAL A 148 -7.08 -17.51 -13.07
N ARG A 149 -6.92 -16.99 -14.27
CA ARG A 149 -7.55 -17.52 -15.50
C ARG A 149 -7.21 -18.97 -15.77
N TYR A 150 -6.00 -19.38 -15.38
CA TYR A 150 -5.53 -20.76 -15.59
C TYR A 150 -6.41 -21.83 -14.92
N ALA A 151 -7.17 -21.46 -13.88
CA ALA A 151 -8.09 -22.38 -13.24
C ALA A 151 -9.38 -22.58 -14.04
N TRP A 152 -9.69 -21.69 -14.99
CA TRP A 152 -10.96 -21.66 -15.71
C TRP A 152 -10.82 -21.87 -17.23
N ASP A 153 -9.66 -21.48 -17.80
CA ASP A 153 -9.44 -21.46 -19.25
C ASP A 153 -8.73 -22.73 -19.78
N LEU A 154 -8.44 -23.70 -18.92
CA LEU A 154 -7.79 -24.98 -19.30
C LEU A 154 -8.78 -26.15 -19.52
N TYR A 155 -10.04 -25.85 -19.81
CA TYR A 155 -11.03 -26.85 -20.22
C TYR A 155 -11.37 -26.71 -21.68
#